data_3984fab044d9495821480e4b65f55e0e
#
_entry.id   3984fab044d9495821480e4b65f55e0e
#
_cell.length_a   1.000
_cell.length_b   1.000
_cell.length_c   1.000
_cell.angle_alpha   90.00
_cell.angle_beta   90.00
_cell.angle_gamma   90.00
#
_symmetry.space_group_name_H-M   'P 1'
#
loop_
_entity.id
_entity.type
_entity.pdbx_description
1 polymer ?
#
loop_
_entity_poly.entity_id
_entity_poly.type
_entity_poly.pdbx_seq_one_letter_code
_entity_poly.pdbx_strand_id
1 'polypeptide(L)'
;MSTSTAHRARYVRPGTRGQDTEIIPFEADDGVPLTMLHVTRPGALTPRGPVLLVHGAGVRAEIFRPPLEHTLVDALLDDGFDVWMVNWRASIDLRPVAWTLDDAAAYDHPAAVRLVLERTGAPTLKAFVHCQGSTSFVISAISGLLPDVTTIVTNAVSLHTILPGWSSLKIRTLSPMVRRFSPTLSPKWGYKTEGPFSRMLRTTVVATHPECDNPVCAMVSFTYGAGHPGLWAHRNIDKATHDWIAGEFAGAPMTFFTQMRACVQAGHLVPTGDVPLIAPDLMAPPRTDARFAFLAGADNRCFLPEGQRRSFAHFDALSPGRHAHHEFPGYGHLDVIFGANAWRDTHPVIVDELRR
;
A
#
# COMPACT_ATOMS: atom_id res chain seq x y z
N MET A 1 -22.57 -15.10 29.31
CA MET A 1 -21.11 -15.10 29.17
C MET A 1 -20.75 -13.84 28.40
N SER A 2 -20.14 -12.88 29.09
CA SER A 2 -19.93 -11.50 28.62
C SER A 2 -18.70 -11.45 27.73
N THR A 3 -18.87 -11.13 26.44
CA THR A 3 -17.77 -10.84 25.53
C THR A 3 -17.34 -9.38 25.75
N SER A 4 -16.28 -9.21 26.52
CA SER A 4 -15.59 -7.93 26.69
C SER A 4 -14.92 -7.54 25.37
N THR A 5 -15.58 -6.73 24.56
CA THR A 5 -14.97 -5.96 23.48
C THR A 5 -14.16 -4.81 24.12
N ALA A 6 -12.86 -5.04 24.28
CA ALA A 6 -11.95 -3.97 24.64
C ALA A 6 -11.93 -2.92 23.53
N HIS A 7 -12.71 -1.86 23.71
CA HIS A 7 -12.59 -0.63 22.93
C HIS A 7 -11.18 -0.06 23.17
N ARG A 8 -10.27 -0.27 22.22
CA ARG A 8 -9.06 0.55 22.14
C ARG A 8 -9.50 2.00 21.98
N ALA A 9 -9.04 2.84 22.90
CA ALA A 9 -9.30 4.27 22.86
C ALA A 9 -9.03 4.80 21.43
N ARG A 10 -10.05 5.41 20.84
CA ARG A 10 -9.93 6.08 19.53
C ARG A 10 -8.87 7.17 19.68
N TYR A 11 -7.74 6.99 19.04
CA TYR A 11 -6.78 8.06 18.85
C TYR A 11 -7.42 9.04 17.86
N VAL A 12 -8.03 10.09 18.40
CA VAL A 12 -8.55 11.20 17.59
C VAL A 12 -7.34 11.98 17.12
N ARG A 13 -7.02 11.91 15.84
CA ARG A 13 -5.90 12.62 15.24
C ARG A 13 -6.13 14.12 15.27
N PRO A 14 -5.12 14.92 15.65
CA PRO A 14 -5.09 16.33 15.31
C PRO A 14 -5.05 16.46 13.78
N GLY A 15 -6.03 17.13 13.17
CA GLY A 15 -5.98 17.46 11.73
C GLY A 15 -7.10 16.90 10.87
N THR A 16 -8.06 16.12 11.39
CA THR A 16 -9.28 15.78 10.64
C THR A 16 -10.23 16.98 10.61
N ARG A 17 -9.86 18.00 9.87
CA ARG A 17 -10.60 19.27 9.76
C ARG A 17 -12.02 19.04 9.25
N GLY A 18 -12.98 18.92 10.16
CA GLY A 18 -14.39 18.77 9.82
C GLY A 18 -14.69 17.50 9.01
N GLN A 19 -13.84 16.47 9.09
CA GLN A 19 -14.09 15.17 8.48
C GLN A 19 -14.78 14.26 9.50
N ASP A 20 -15.84 13.59 9.04
CA ASP A 20 -16.44 12.48 9.75
C ASP A 20 -15.88 11.17 9.18
N THR A 21 -15.74 10.15 10.03
CA THR A 21 -15.26 8.84 9.61
C THR A 21 -16.16 7.76 10.19
N GLU A 22 -16.82 7.03 9.30
CA GLU A 22 -17.53 5.80 9.63
C GLU A 22 -16.58 4.62 9.46
N ILE A 23 -16.49 3.75 10.48
CA ILE A 23 -15.73 2.49 10.40
C ILE A 23 -16.71 1.37 10.19
N ILE A 24 -16.62 0.69 9.05
CA ILE A 24 -17.53 -0.36 8.60
C ILE A 24 -16.79 -1.69 8.63
N PRO A 25 -17.10 -2.61 9.55
CA PRO A 25 -16.57 -3.97 9.51
C PRO A 25 -17.22 -4.76 8.36
N PHE A 26 -16.40 -5.57 7.69
CA PHE A 26 -16.86 -6.50 6.66
C PHE A 26 -15.92 -7.71 6.60
N GLU A 27 -16.23 -8.68 5.76
CA GLU A 27 -15.43 -9.87 5.58
C GLU A 27 -14.96 -9.98 4.12
N ALA A 28 -13.73 -10.45 3.94
CA ALA A 28 -13.24 -10.91 2.65
C ALA A 28 -13.98 -12.19 2.21
N ASP A 29 -13.90 -12.55 0.94
CA ASP A 29 -14.64 -13.72 0.42
C ASP A 29 -14.19 -15.07 1.01
N ASP A 30 -13.04 -15.10 1.67
CA ASP A 30 -12.53 -16.25 2.43
C ASP A 30 -12.78 -16.15 3.96
N GLY A 31 -13.62 -15.20 4.39
CA GLY A 31 -14.02 -15.01 5.78
C GLY A 31 -13.03 -14.26 6.65
N VAL A 32 -11.97 -13.67 6.09
CA VAL A 32 -11.04 -12.83 6.86
C VAL A 32 -11.71 -11.50 7.22
N PRO A 33 -11.79 -11.13 8.53
CA PRO A 33 -12.37 -9.86 8.94
C PRO A 33 -11.54 -8.67 8.47
N LEU A 34 -12.19 -7.72 7.82
CA LEU A 34 -11.61 -6.49 7.30
C LEU A 34 -12.37 -5.26 7.84
N THR A 35 -11.83 -4.06 7.60
CA THR A 35 -12.54 -2.81 7.91
C THR A 35 -12.42 -1.82 6.78
N MET A 36 -13.50 -1.07 6.54
CA MET A 36 -13.55 0.05 5.62
C MET A 36 -13.74 1.34 6.42
N LEU A 37 -13.04 2.39 6.04
CA LEU A 37 -13.22 3.74 6.56
C LEU A 37 -13.87 4.58 5.46
N HIS A 38 -15.10 5.03 5.68
CA HIS A 38 -15.78 5.99 4.84
C HIS A 38 -15.55 7.39 5.41
N VAL A 39 -14.87 8.24 4.66
CA VAL A 39 -14.52 9.58 5.08
C VAL A 39 -15.36 10.61 4.35
N THR A 40 -16.09 11.41 5.10
CA THR A 40 -16.98 12.42 4.55
C THR A 40 -16.67 13.79 5.16
N ARG A 41 -17.18 14.83 4.52
CA ARG A 41 -17.18 16.19 5.06
C ARG A 41 -18.62 16.69 5.09
N PRO A 42 -19.15 17.14 6.25
CA PRO A 42 -20.54 17.58 6.36
C PRO A 42 -20.92 18.60 5.28
N GLY A 43 -22.00 18.33 4.56
CA GLY A 43 -22.50 19.18 3.49
C GLY A 43 -21.72 19.17 2.18
N ALA A 44 -20.65 18.37 2.05
CA ALA A 44 -19.95 18.22 0.79
C ALA A 44 -20.76 17.38 -0.19
N LEU A 45 -20.77 17.80 -1.46
CA LEU A 45 -21.30 17.01 -2.57
C LEU A 45 -20.18 16.12 -3.14
N THR A 46 -20.55 14.93 -3.59
CA THR A 46 -19.60 13.95 -4.16
C THR A 46 -19.92 13.62 -5.64
N PRO A 47 -19.95 14.63 -6.54
CA PRO A 47 -20.37 14.45 -7.93
C PRO A 47 -19.44 13.55 -8.74
N ARG A 48 -18.22 13.28 -8.25
CA ARG A 48 -17.25 12.41 -8.93
C ARG A 48 -17.39 10.93 -8.58
N GLY A 49 -18.30 10.61 -7.65
CA GLY A 49 -18.53 9.24 -7.19
C GLY A 49 -17.40 8.69 -6.30
N PRO A 50 -17.46 7.40 -5.99
CA PRO A 50 -16.56 6.78 -5.02
C PRO A 50 -15.13 6.57 -5.54
N VAL A 51 -14.17 6.83 -4.65
CA VAL A 51 -12.76 6.48 -4.83
C VAL A 51 -12.30 5.60 -3.67
N LEU A 52 -11.71 4.45 -3.99
CA LEU A 52 -11.16 3.50 -3.02
C LEU A 52 -9.65 3.70 -2.88
N LEU A 53 -9.17 3.91 -1.65
CA LEU A 53 -7.76 4.00 -1.32
C LEU A 53 -7.29 2.69 -0.69
N VAL A 54 -6.21 2.10 -1.24
CA VAL A 54 -5.63 0.83 -0.77
C VAL A 54 -4.19 1.04 -0.36
N HIS A 55 -3.89 0.83 0.92
CA HIS A 55 -2.57 1.03 1.51
C HIS A 55 -1.58 -0.11 1.21
N GLY A 56 -0.28 0.11 1.47
CA GLY A 56 0.78 -0.88 1.35
C GLY A 56 0.76 -1.97 2.45
N ALA A 57 1.66 -2.94 2.35
CA ALA A 57 1.79 -3.98 3.36
C ALA A 57 2.33 -3.44 4.68
N GLY A 58 1.77 -3.92 5.80
CA GLY A 58 2.25 -3.61 7.15
C GLY A 58 2.05 -2.17 7.60
N VAL A 59 1.10 -1.47 7.00
CA VAL A 59 0.59 -0.16 7.43
C VAL A 59 -0.94 -0.23 7.61
N ARG A 60 -1.62 0.90 7.77
CA ARG A 60 -3.08 0.99 7.88
C ARG A 60 -3.63 2.03 6.88
N ALA A 61 -4.94 2.03 6.66
CA ALA A 61 -5.61 2.98 5.77
C ALA A 61 -5.31 4.45 6.13
N GLU A 62 -5.09 4.74 7.41
CA GLU A 62 -4.73 6.07 7.89
C GLU A 62 -3.40 6.63 7.36
N ILE A 63 -2.59 5.83 6.65
CA ILE A 63 -1.38 6.32 5.98
C ILE A 63 -1.69 7.45 4.97
N PHE A 64 -2.92 7.51 4.46
CA PHE A 64 -3.39 8.56 3.55
C PHE A 64 -3.81 9.85 4.26
N ARG A 65 -3.85 9.85 5.61
CA ARG A 65 -4.15 11.01 6.45
C ARG A 65 -3.05 11.23 7.50
N PRO A 66 -1.81 11.52 7.10
CA PRO A 66 -0.72 11.84 8.03
C PRO A 66 -1.05 13.11 8.84
N PRO A 67 -0.29 13.42 9.92
CA PRO A 67 -0.50 14.63 10.73
C PRO A 67 -0.02 15.90 10.01
N LEU A 68 -0.44 16.09 8.78
CA LEU A 68 -0.16 17.24 7.93
C LEU A 68 -1.41 18.12 7.78
N GLU A 69 -1.19 19.37 7.40
CA GLU A 69 -2.28 20.32 7.16
C GLU A 69 -3.11 19.93 5.93
N HIS A 70 -2.48 19.41 4.90
CA HIS A 70 -3.09 18.98 3.64
C HIS A 70 -2.73 17.53 3.36
N THR A 71 -3.72 16.68 3.26
CA THR A 71 -3.57 15.26 2.99
C THR A 71 -4.14 14.89 1.61
N LEU A 72 -3.83 13.68 1.13
CA LEU A 72 -4.44 13.17 -0.10
C LEU A 72 -5.97 13.06 0.04
N VAL A 73 -6.45 12.68 1.23
CA VAL A 73 -7.88 12.60 1.50
C VAL A 73 -8.54 13.97 1.41
N ASP A 74 -7.91 15.03 1.93
CA ASP A 74 -8.43 16.39 1.78
C ASP A 74 -8.53 16.79 0.31
N ALA A 75 -7.49 16.54 -0.49
CA ALA A 75 -7.47 16.86 -1.91
C ALA A 75 -8.59 16.14 -2.69
N LEU A 76 -8.88 14.88 -2.36
CA LEU A 76 -9.96 14.11 -2.98
C LEU A 76 -11.35 14.61 -2.57
N LEU A 77 -11.55 14.91 -1.27
CA LEU A 77 -12.81 15.47 -0.78
C LEU A 77 -13.07 16.86 -1.37
N ASP A 78 -12.03 17.71 -1.47
CA ASP A 78 -12.13 19.05 -2.07
C ASP A 78 -12.46 18.98 -3.57
N ASP A 79 -12.03 17.94 -4.25
CA ASP A 79 -12.36 17.68 -5.66
C ASP A 79 -13.76 17.05 -5.87
N GLY A 80 -14.44 16.67 -4.80
CA GLY A 80 -15.79 16.09 -4.85
C GLY A 80 -15.84 14.59 -5.04
N PHE A 81 -14.79 13.85 -4.64
CA PHE A 81 -14.85 12.40 -4.53
C PHE A 81 -15.51 11.98 -3.22
N ASP A 82 -16.18 10.83 -3.25
CA ASP A 82 -16.63 10.10 -2.08
C ASP A 82 -15.53 9.13 -1.65
N VAL A 83 -14.88 9.38 -0.50
CA VAL A 83 -13.58 8.77 -0.16
C VAL A 83 -13.74 7.56 0.75
N TRP A 84 -13.28 6.41 0.28
CA TRP A 84 -13.28 5.13 0.97
C TRP A 84 -11.86 4.60 1.13
N MET A 85 -11.49 4.14 2.32
CA MET A 85 -10.16 3.63 2.62
C MET A 85 -10.27 2.23 3.24
N VAL A 86 -9.67 1.21 2.62
CA VAL A 86 -9.75 -0.16 3.12
C VAL A 86 -8.56 -0.52 4.00
N ASN A 87 -8.82 -1.14 5.14
CA ASN A 87 -7.86 -1.97 5.86
C ASN A 87 -8.02 -3.41 5.39
N TRP A 88 -7.22 -3.79 4.41
CA TRP A 88 -7.14 -5.16 3.91
C TRP A 88 -6.26 -6.04 4.82
N ARG A 89 -6.18 -7.36 4.59
CA ARG A 89 -5.52 -8.33 5.49
C ARG A 89 -4.08 -8.00 5.91
N ALA A 90 -3.38 -7.13 5.17
CA ALA A 90 -2.05 -6.64 5.53
C ALA A 90 -2.05 -5.43 6.47
N SER A 91 -3.22 -4.97 6.93
CA SER A 91 -3.33 -3.84 7.84
C SER A 91 -2.86 -4.18 9.25
N ILE A 92 -2.19 -3.21 9.88
CA ILE A 92 -1.76 -3.30 11.29
C ILE A 92 -2.92 -3.20 12.29
N ASP A 93 -4.11 -2.75 11.84
CA ASP A 93 -5.31 -2.63 12.66
C ASP A 93 -6.10 -3.95 12.74
N LEU A 94 -5.75 -4.91 11.92
CA LEU A 94 -6.39 -6.22 11.87
C LEU A 94 -5.59 -7.27 12.66
N ARG A 95 -6.24 -8.39 12.96
CA ARG A 95 -5.55 -9.55 13.53
C ARG A 95 -4.55 -10.09 12.50
N PRO A 96 -3.27 -10.27 12.85
CA PRO A 96 -2.29 -10.83 11.94
C PRO A 96 -2.68 -12.23 11.46
N VAL A 97 -2.67 -12.43 10.16
CA VAL A 97 -2.86 -13.72 9.49
C VAL A 97 -1.69 -13.98 8.53
N ALA A 98 -1.46 -15.21 8.17
CA ALA A 98 -0.58 -15.52 7.03
C ALA A 98 -1.32 -15.18 5.73
N TRP A 99 -0.64 -14.54 4.78
CA TRP A 99 -1.24 -14.17 3.50
C TRP A 99 -0.19 -14.10 2.38
N THR A 100 -0.66 -14.20 1.16
CA THR A 100 0.03 -13.91 -0.08
C THR A 100 -0.64 -12.73 -0.80
N LEU A 101 -0.01 -12.20 -1.85
CA LEU A 101 -0.64 -11.17 -2.69
C LEU A 101 -1.86 -11.74 -3.41
N ASP A 102 -1.83 -13.03 -3.74
CA ASP A 102 -2.92 -13.72 -4.43
C ASP A 102 -4.16 -13.85 -3.54
N ASP A 103 -3.99 -14.12 -2.24
CA ASP A 103 -5.12 -14.16 -1.29
C ASP A 103 -5.82 -12.79 -1.22
N ALA A 104 -5.05 -11.71 -1.08
CA ALA A 104 -5.63 -10.36 -1.04
C ALA A 104 -6.29 -10.00 -2.37
N ALA A 105 -5.68 -10.38 -3.49
CA ALA A 105 -6.21 -10.12 -4.82
C ALA A 105 -7.52 -10.88 -5.08
N ALA A 106 -7.62 -12.11 -4.64
CA ALA A 106 -8.79 -12.95 -4.88
C ALA A 106 -9.97 -12.61 -3.95
N TYR A 107 -9.70 -12.23 -2.70
CA TYR A 107 -10.72 -12.21 -1.67
C TYR A 107 -10.96 -10.82 -1.06
N ASP A 108 -9.91 -10.02 -0.77
CA ASP A 108 -10.07 -8.74 -0.08
C ASP A 108 -10.58 -7.63 -1.01
N HIS A 109 -9.90 -7.47 -2.15
CA HIS A 109 -10.18 -6.35 -3.05
C HIS A 109 -11.54 -6.45 -3.74
N PRO A 110 -11.98 -7.63 -4.24
CA PRO A 110 -13.33 -7.79 -4.77
C PRO A 110 -14.41 -7.51 -3.71
N ALA A 111 -14.24 -8.01 -2.48
CA ALA A 111 -15.17 -7.75 -1.39
C ALA A 111 -15.22 -6.25 -1.03
N ALA A 112 -14.06 -5.57 -0.99
CA ALA A 112 -14.00 -4.13 -0.73
C ALA A 112 -14.69 -3.30 -1.82
N VAL A 113 -14.48 -3.62 -3.09
CA VAL A 113 -15.12 -2.94 -4.24
C VAL A 113 -16.64 -3.13 -4.17
N ARG A 114 -17.13 -4.35 -3.98
CA ARG A 114 -18.56 -4.62 -3.83
C ARG A 114 -19.19 -3.83 -2.69
N LEU A 115 -18.55 -3.83 -1.51
CA LEU A 115 -19.05 -3.08 -0.37
C LEU A 115 -19.25 -1.59 -0.70
N VAL A 116 -18.26 -0.96 -1.35
CA VAL A 116 -18.36 0.46 -1.72
C VAL A 116 -19.49 0.69 -2.70
N LEU A 117 -19.63 -0.14 -3.75
CA LEU A 117 -20.69 -0.01 -4.75
C LEU A 117 -22.09 -0.24 -4.15
N GLU A 118 -22.23 -1.23 -3.29
CA GLU A 118 -23.48 -1.49 -2.56
C GLU A 118 -23.90 -0.33 -1.65
N ARG A 119 -22.93 0.27 -0.95
CA ARG A 119 -23.18 1.38 -0.02
C ARG A 119 -23.50 2.71 -0.73
N THR A 120 -22.89 2.93 -1.89
CA THR A 120 -23.05 4.18 -2.64
C THR A 120 -24.14 4.12 -3.70
N GLY A 121 -24.50 2.92 -4.17
CA GLY A 121 -25.35 2.73 -5.34
C GLY A 121 -24.68 3.16 -6.66
N ALA A 122 -23.38 3.47 -6.64
CA ALA A 122 -22.63 3.84 -7.85
C ALA A 122 -22.41 2.61 -8.75
N PRO A 123 -22.48 2.77 -10.08
CA PRO A 123 -22.26 1.66 -11.00
C PRO A 123 -20.77 1.27 -11.10
N THR A 124 -19.87 2.20 -10.80
CA THR A 124 -18.41 2.01 -10.89
C THR A 124 -17.69 2.82 -9.84
N LEU A 125 -16.45 2.49 -9.59
CA LEU A 125 -15.55 3.30 -8.77
C LEU A 125 -14.16 3.46 -9.40
N LYS A 126 -13.37 4.34 -8.82
CA LYS A 126 -11.96 4.54 -9.15
C LYS A 126 -11.10 4.18 -7.94
N ALA A 127 -9.82 3.87 -8.16
CA ALA A 127 -8.94 3.47 -7.07
C ALA A 127 -7.59 4.18 -7.12
N PHE A 128 -7.11 4.63 -5.95
CA PHE A 128 -5.70 4.95 -5.72
C PHE A 128 -5.09 3.88 -4.83
N VAL A 129 -4.06 3.24 -5.31
CA VAL A 129 -3.49 2.06 -4.67
C VAL A 129 -1.97 2.21 -4.50
N HIS A 130 -1.43 1.79 -3.35
CA HIS A 130 -0.04 2.03 -3.00
C HIS A 130 0.72 0.75 -2.65
N CYS A 131 1.98 0.65 -3.11
CA CYS A 131 2.95 -0.38 -2.74
C CYS A 131 2.39 -1.80 -2.96
N GLN A 132 2.40 -2.65 -1.95
CA GLN A 132 1.88 -4.03 -2.07
C GLN A 132 0.36 -4.09 -2.18
N GLY A 133 -0.36 -3.10 -1.66
CA GLY A 133 -1.78 -2.94 -1.96
C GLY A 133 -2.03 -2.66 -3.44
N SER A 134 -1.14 -1.88 -4.10
CA SER A 134 -1.23 -1.70 -5.56
C SER A 134 -0.92 -2.99 -6.30
N THR A 135 0.05 -3.76 -5.83
CA THR A 135 0.42 -5.03 -6.47
C THR A 135 -0.71 -6.05 -6.42
N SER A 136 -1.29 -6.30 -5.23
CA SER A 136 -2.42 -7.23 -5.09
C SER A 136 -3.69 -6.72 -5.79
N PHE A 137 -3.95 -5.41 -5.79
CA PHE A 137 -5.09 -4.83 -6.50
C PHE A 137 -4.95 -4.97 -8.03
N VAL A 138 -3.74 -4.78 -8.57
CA VAL A 138 -3.46 -4.99 -9.99
C VAL A 138 -3.56 -6.47 -10.36
N ILE A 139 -3.11 -7.41 -9.52
CA ILE A 139 -3.35 -8.85 -9.71
C ILE A 139 -4.85 -9.13 -9.83
N SER A 140 -5.66 -8.56 -8.95
CA SER A 140 -7.12 -8.69 -8.98
C SER A 140 -7.71 -8.18 -10.30
N ALA A 141 -7.31 -6.98 -10.74
CA ALA A 141 -7.77 -6.39 -12.00
C ALA A 141 -7.34 -7.21 -13.23
N ILE A 142 -6.06 -7.62 -13.32
CA ILE A 142 -5.54 -8.45 -14.42
C ILE A 142 -6.30 -9.78 -14.49
N SER A 143 -6.66 -10.35 -13.34
CA SER A 143 -7.42 -11.60 -13.24
C SER A 143 -8.90 -11.45 -13.59
N GLY A 144 -9.40 -10.21 -13.81
CA GLY A 144 -10.81 -9.95 -14.16
C GLY A 144 -11.76 -9.92 -12.96
N LEU A 145 -11.24 -9.76 -11.74
CA LEU A 145 -12.03 -9.78 -10.50
C LEU A 145 -12.60 -8.41 -10.12
N LEU A 146 -12.25 -7.34 -10.85
CA LEU A 146 -12.66 -5.96 -10.58
C LEU A 146 -13.31 -5.31 -11.81
N PRO A 147 -14.42 -5.86 -12.35
CA PRO A 147 -15.03 -5.36 -13.58
C PRO A 147 -15.56 -3.93 -13.47
N ASP A 148 -15.95 -3.50 -12.26
CA ASP A 148 -16.58 -2.21 -12.00
C ASP A 148 -15.57 -1.12 -11.59
N VAL A 149 -14.26 -1.39 -11.68
CA VAL A 149 -13.21 -0.41 -11.45
C VAL A 149 -12.76 0.17 -12.78
N THR A 150 -12.97 1.48 -12.99
CA THR A 150 -12.73 2.13 -14.29
C THR A 150 -11.36 2.76 -14.41
N THR A 151 -10.78 3.25 -13.31
CA THR A 151 -9.46 3.90 -13.27
C THR A 151 -8.69 3.43 -12.05
N ILE A 152 -7.46 2.99 -12.26
CA ILE A 152 -6.55 2.53 -11.20
C ILE A 152 -5.27 3.39 -11.27
N VAL A 153 -5.09 4.24 -10.27
CA VAL A 153 -3.87 5.04 -10.10
C VAL A 153 -2.96 4.32 -9.13
N THR A 154 -1.85 3.78 -9.63
CA THR A 154 -0.92 2.98 -8.83
C THR A 154 0.27 3.83 -8.40
N ASN A 155 0.69 3.76 -7.14
CA ASN A 155 1.98 4.26 -6.71
C ASN A 155 2.90 3.09 -6.31
N ALA A 156 3.99 2.93 -7.03
CA ALA A 156 5.02 1.92 -6.78
C ALA A 156 4.50 0.47 -6.83
N VAL A 157 3.70 0.11 -7.85
CA VAL A 157 3.29 -1.27 -8.13
C VAL A 157 4.50 -2.12 -8.53
N SER A 158 4.51 -3.39 -8.16
CA SER A 158 5.63 -4.30 -8.47
C SER A 158 5.33 -5.30 -9.60
N LEU A 159 4.57 -4.90 -10.63
CA LEU A 159 4.29 -5.75 -11.78
C LEU A 159 5.59 -6.20 -12.46
N HIS A 160 6.52 -5.27 -12.73
CA HIS A 160 7.91 -5.59 -13.02
C HIS A 160 8.73 -5.36 -11.76
N THR A 161 9.10 -6.47 -11.10
CA THR A 161 9.70 -6.45 -9.76
C THR A 161 11.19 -6.14 -9.85
N ILE A 162 11.53 -4.85 -9.90
CA ILE A 162 12.92 -4.37 -9.96
C ILE A 162 13.30 -3.70 -8.64
N LEU A 163 14.23 -4.33 -7.93
CA LEU A 163 14.73 -3.90 -6.62
C LEU A 163 16.18 -3.41 -6.72
N PRO A 164 16.63 -2.57 -5.78
CA PRO A 164 18.07 -2.33 -5.58
C PRO A 164 18.83 -3.64 -5.37
N GLY A 165 20.07 -3.71 -5.86
CA GLY A 165 20.88 -4.94 -5.82
C GLY A 165 20.99 -5.57 -4.43
N TRP A 166 21.19 -4.75 -3.38
CA TRP A 166 21.23 -5.23 -2.00
C TRP A 166 19.88 -5.76 -1.50
N SER A 167 18.77 -5.12 -1.82
CA SER A 167 17.41 -5.62 -1.49
C SER A 167 17.14 -6.94 -2.18
N SER A 168 17.51 -7.06 -3.46
CA SER A 168 17.39 -8.30 -4.24
C SER A 168 18.21 -9.44 -3.61
N LEU A 169 19.48 -9.18 -3.24
CA LEU A 169 20.32 -10.15 -2.53
C LEU A 169 19.69 -10.56 -1.20
N LYS A 170 19.25 -9.58 -0.40
CA LYS A 170 18.64 -9.80 0.91
C LYS A 170 17.40 -10.70 0.80
N ILE A 171 16.47 -10.42 -0.12
CA ILE A 171 15.24 -11.21 -0.24
C ILE A 171 15.55 -12.63 -0.74
N ARG A 172 16.55 -12.82 -1.59
CA ARG A 172 16.93 -14.11 -2.11
C ARG A 172 17.62 -15.01 -1.07
N THR A 173 18.44 -14.41 -0.18
CA THR A 173 19.30 -15.16 0.76
C THR A 173 18.79 -15.13 2.19
N LEU A 174 18.37 -13.97 2.72
CA LEU A 174 17.97 -13.85 4.12
C LEU A 174 16.51 -14.27 4.38
N SER A 175 15.60 -14.11 3.41
CA SER A 175 14.20 -14.48 3.60
C SER A 175 14.02 -15.96 4.01
N PRO A 176 14.66 -16.96 3.36
CA PRO A 176 14.56 -18.35 3.81
C PRO A 176 15.13 -18.59 5.20
N MET A 177 16.20 -17.87 5.57
CA MET A 177 16.82 -17.98 6.88
C MET A 177 15.94 -17.37 7.97
N VAL A 178 15.40 -16.15 7.76
CA VAL A 178 14.50 -15.50 8.71
C VAL A 178 13.26 -16.34 8.98
N ARG A 179 12.66 -16.96 7.94
CA ARG A 179 11.51 -17.86 8.05
C ARG A 179 11.73 -19.01 9.03
N ARG A 180 12.98 -19.45 9.23
CA ARG A 180 13.31 -20.53 10.20
C ARG A 180 13.22 -20.05 11.65
N PHE A 181 13.38 -18.75 11.90
CA PHE A 181 13.42 -18.17 13.25
C PHE A 181 12.17 -17.35 13.59
N SER A 182 11.46 -16.84 12.59
CA SER A 182 10.26 -16.04 12.79
C SER A 182 9.26 -16.23 11.65
N PRO A 183 7.95 -16.37 11.95
CA PRO A 183 6.90 -16.38 10.92
C PRO A 183 6.64 -14.99 10.31
N THR A 184 7.16 -13.94 10.92
CA THR A 184 6.97 -12.54 10.50
C THR A 184 8.29 -11.78 10.56
N LEU A 185 8.37 -10.70 9.76
CA LEU A 185 9.41 -9.67 9.90
C LEU A 185 8.72 -8.35 10.24
N SER A 186 9.12 -7.71 11.36
CA SER A 186 8.34 -6.60 11.91
C SER A 186 9.18 -5.33 12.18
N PRO A 187 8.82 -4.19 11.56
CA PRO A 187 9.36 -2.88 11.93
C PRO A 187 9.12 -2.49 13.40
N LYS A 188 8.09 -3.03 14.05
CA LYS A 188 7.84 -2.83 15.48
C LYS A 188 9.01 -3.25 16.36
N TRP A 189 9.87 -4.12 15.89
CA TRP A 189 11.09 -4.47 16.63
C TRP A 189 12.04 -3.28 16.84
N GLY A 190 11.83 -2.18 16.12
CA GLY A 190 12.52 -0.91 16.38
C GLY A 190 12.34 -0.43 17.82
N TYR A 191 11.18 -0.59 18.42
CA TYR A 191 10.90 -0.20 19.80
C TYR A 191 10.55 -1.36 20.75
N LYS A 192 10.03 -2.49 20.24
CA LYS A 192 9.66 -3.66 21.08
C LYS A 192 10.10 -4.95 20.39
N THR A 193 11.17 -5.56 20.90
CA THR A 193 11.66 -6.85 20.43
C THR A 193 10.94 -8.00 21.10
N GLU A 194 10.76 -9.12 20.38
CA GLU A 194 9.99 -10.30 20.82
C GLU A 194 10.88 -11.49 21.22
N GLY A 195 12.20 -11.32 21.21
CA GLY A 195 13.14 -12.37 21.58
C GLY A 195 14.60 -12.07 21.19
N PRO A 196 15.53 -13.01 21.38
CA PRO A 196 16.95 -12.78 21.10
C PRO A 196 17.23 -12.43 19.64
N PHE A 197 16.56 -13.12 18.71
CA PHE A 197 16.72 -12.88 17.26
C PHE A 197 16.31 -11.46 16.86
N SER A 198 15.10 -11.02 17.28
CA SER A 198 14.62 -9.68 16.97
C SER A 198 15.49 -8.59 17.61
N ARG A 199 16.04 -8.85 18.80
CA ARG A 199 16.98 -7.94 19.48
C ARG A 199 18.29 -7.80 18.72
N MET A 200 18.89 -8.91 18.32
CA MET A 200 20.11 -8.92 17.52
C MET A 200 19.89 -8.17 16.21
N LEU A 201 18.83 -8.50 15.48
CA LEU A 201 18.51 -7.86 14.21
C LEU A 201 18.31 -6.34 14.37
N ARG A 202 17.52 -5.91 15.37
CA ARG A 202 17.32 -4.50 15.69
C ARG A 202 18.65 -3.78 15.92
N THR A 203 19.52 -4.35 16.77
CA THR A 203 20.80 -3.72 17.09
C THR A 203 21.66 -3.52 15.84
N THR A 204 21.74 -4.53 14.97
CA THR A 204 22.49 -4.44 13.71
C THR A 204 21.90 -3.41 12.77
N VAL A 205 20.56 -3.44 12.57
CA VAL A 205 19.87 -2.55 11.63
C VAL A 205 19.98 -1.09 12.06
N VAL A 206 19.74 -0.81 13.35
CA VAL A 206 19.81 0.57 13.87
C VAL A 206 21.27 1.11 13.82
N ALA A 207 22.26 0.28 14.14
CA ALA A 207 23.65 0.68 14.07
C ALA A 207 24.16 0.97 12.64
N THR A 208 23.47 0.42 11.62
CA THR A 208 23.81 0.61 10.20
C THR A 208 22.91 1.61 9.47
N HIS A 209 22.03 2.32 10.18
CA HIS A 209 21.12 3.32 9.60
C HIS A 209 21.64 4.74 9.92
N PRO A 210 22.27 5.44 8.97
CA PRO A 210 22.94 6.72 9.23
C PRO A 210 22.01 7.94 9.06
N GLU A 211 20.75 7.78 8.62
CA GLU A 211 19.92 8.90 8.21
C GLU A 211 19.17 9.58 9.36
N CYS A 212 18.84 8.83 10.41
CA CYS A 212 18.12 9.34 11.58
C CYS A 212 18.25 8.40 12.79
N ASP A 213 17.86 8.91 13.98
CA ASP A 213 17.89 8.15 15.23
C ASP A 213 16.57 7.40 15.52
N ASN A 214 15.64 7.34 14.56
CA ASN A 214 14.36 6.62 14.75
C ASN A 214 14.52 5.12 14.45
N PRO A 215 14.49 4.24 15.47
CA PRO A 215 14.70 2.81 15.26
C PRO A 215 13.62 2.16 14.38
N VAL A 216 12.39 2.72 14.37
CA VAL A 216 11.31 2.20 13.52
C VAL A 216 11.56 2.58 12.06
N CYS A 217 12.02 3.81 11.79
CA CYS A 217 12.47 4.21 10.45
C CYS A 217 13.54 3.26 9.91
N ALA A 218 14.57 2.97 10.71
CA ALA A 218 15.63 2.02 10.36
C ALA A 218 15.05 0.62 10.04
N MET A 219 14.17 0.12 10.90
CA MET A 219 13.54 -1.20 10.72
C MET A 219 12.58 -1.26 9.53
N VAL A 220 11.81 -0.20 9.25
CA VAL A 220 10.95 -0.08 8.05
C VAL A 220 11.79 -0.15 6.79
N SER A 221 12.84 0.69 6.74
CA SER A 221 13.75 0.76 5.59
C SER A 221 14.51 -0.56 5.38
N PHE A 222 14.86 -1.28 6.45
CA PHE A 222 15.43 -2.61 6.35
C PHE A 222 14.40 -3.65 5.88
N THR A 223 13.19 -3.64 6.44
CA THR A 223 12.18 -4.68 6.17
C THR A 223 11.71 -4.63 4.71
N TYR A 224 11.39 -3.46 4.21
CA TYR A 224 10.78 -3.27 2.89
C TYR A 224 11.75 -2.74 1.82
N GLY A 225 12.88 -2.16 2.21
CA GLY A 225 13.87 -1.59 1.31
C GLY A 225 15.26 -2.19 1.48
N ALA A 226 16.26 -1.39 1.14
CA ALA A 226 17.67 -1.74 1.26
C ALA A 226 18.26 -1.50 2.66
N GLY A 227 17.51 -0.84 3.54
CA GLY A 227 17.97 -0.38 4.86
C GLY A 227 18.50 1.06 4.81
N HIS A 228 19.18 1.42 3.75
CA HIS A 228 19.70 2.76 3.50
C HIS A 228 19.90 2.94 1.98
N PRO A 229 19.48 4.09 1.38
CA PRO A 229 18.60 5.12 1.98
C PRO A 229 17.22 4.58 2.37
N GLY A 230 16.50 5.35 3.20
CA GLY A 230 15.19 5.00 3.72
C GLY A 230 14.11 4.87 2.65
N LEU A 231 12.89 4.46 3.06
CA LEU A 231 11.74 4.36 2.16
C LEU A 231 11.12 5.72 1.80
N TRP A 232 11.61 6.79 2.37
CA TRP A 232 11.23 8.18 2.08
C TRP A 232 12.47 9.06 2.09
N ALA A 233 12.42 10.16 1.37
CA ALA A 233 13.42 11.18 1.48
C ALA A 233 13.17 12.01 2.76
N HIS A 234 14.05 11.92 3.76
CA HIS A 234 13.88 12.62 5.04
C HIS A 234 13.70 14.14 4.89
N ARG A 235 14.26 14.76 3.82
CA ARG A 235 14.04 16.18 3.50
C ARG A 235 12.57 16.52 3.15
N ASN A 236 11.76 15.52 2.79
CA ASN A 236 10.37 15.72 2.39
C ASN A 236 9.38 15.51 3.54
N ILE A 237 9.83 15.07 4.71
CA ILE A 237 8.95 14.85 5.86
C ILE A 237 9.35 15.75 7.02
N ASP A 238 8.34 16.30 7.69
CA ASP A 238 8.56 17.08 8.91
C ASP A 238 8.75 16.16 10.13
N LYS A 239 9.17 16.75 11.25
CA LYS A 239 9.41 16.01 12.48
C LYS A 239 8.15 15.31 13.00
N ALA A 240 6.99 15.95 12.90
CA ALA A 240 5.74 15.39 13.40
C ALA A 240 5.34 14.13 12.62
N THR A 241 5.44 14.18 11.31
CA THR A 241 5.21 13.03 10.43
C THR A 241 6.24 11.93 10.68
N HIS A 242 7.53 12.27 10.87
CA HIS A 242 8.57 11.29 11.17
C HIS A 242 8.37 10.60 12.52
N ASP A 243 7.92 11.32 13.53
CA ASP A 243 7.59 10.73 14.85
C ASP A 243 6.33 9.86 14.76
N TRP A 244 5.30 10.29 14.01
CA TRP A 244 4.06 9.57 13.79
C TRP A 244 4.27 8.21 13.10
N ILE A 245 5.19 8.13 12.14
CA ILE A 245 5.55 6.90 11.42
C ILE A 245 5.86 5.74 12.37
N ALA A 246 6.41 6.00 13.56
CA ALA A 246 6.74 4.98 14.53
C ALA A 246 5.52 4.11 14.93
N GLY A 247 4.32 4.67 14.89
CA GLY A 247 3.06 3.97 15.21
C GLY A 247 2.35 3.33 14.01
N GLU A 248 2.82 3.59 12.79
CA GLU A 248 2.08 3.27 11.57
C GLU A 248 2.56 1.98 10.87
N PHE A 249 3.57 1.30 11.39
CA PHE A 249 4.13 0.10 10.77
C PHE A 249 4.08 -1.12 11.68
N ALA A 250 3.77 -2.28 11.10
CA ALA A 250 3.86 -3.60 11.73
C ALA A 250 4.51 -4.62 10.79
N GLY A 251 4.49 -5.89 11.23
CA GLY A 251 5.09 -6.99 10.51
C GLY A 251 4.27 -7.44 9.30
N ALA A 252 4.99 -7.98 8.31
CA ALA A 252 4.44 -8.79 7.25
C ALA A 252 4.81 -10.27 7.44
N PRO A 253 3.96 -11.22 7.02
CA PRO A 253 4.23 -12.64 7.16
C PRO A 253 5.29 -13.12 6.17
N MET A 254 5.99 -14.19 6.51
CA MET A 254 7.02 -14.74 5.63
C MET A 254 6.46 -15.40 4.36
N THR A 255 5.15 -15.72 4.31
CA THR A 255 4.45 -16.16 3.09
C THR A 255 4.50 -15.09 2.00
N PHE A 256 4.20 -13.84 2.35
CA PHE A 256 4.36 -12.69 1.47
C PHE A 256 5.80 -12.56 0.93
N PHE A 257 6.83 -12.61 1.81
CA PHE A 257 8.23 -12.53 1.36
C PHE A 257 8.64 -13.71 0.48
N THR A 258 8.02 -14.89 0.66
CA THR A 258 8.25 -16.06 -0.21
C THR A 258 7.74 -15.81 -1.63
N GLN A 259 6.54 -15.27 -1.80
CA GLN A 259 6.01 -14.87 -3.10
C GLN A 259 6.86 -13.76 -3.73
N MET A 260 7.19 -12.72 -2.96
CA MET A 260 8.04 -11.64 -3.46
C MET A 260 9.42 -12.12 -3.91
N ARG A 261 9.99 -13.12 -3.23
CA ARG A 261 11.24 -13.76 -3.68
C ARG A 261 11.10 -14.40 -5.06
N ALA A 262 10.01 -15.10 -5.32
CA ALA A 262 9.72 -15.68 -6.63
C ALA A 262 9.59 -14.58 -7.70
N CYS A 263 8.86 -13.50 -7.42
CA CYS A 263 8.71 -12.36 -8.32
C CYS A 263 10.06 -11.67 -8.63
N VAL A 264 10.91 -11.48 -7.61
CA VAL A 264 12.27 -10.94 -7.80
C VAL A 264 13.15 -11.85 -8.65
N GLN A 265 13.00 -13.17 -8.54
CA GLN A 265 13.75 -14.12 -9.36
C GLN A 265 13.28 -14.11 -10.82
N ALA A 266 11.99 -13.96 -11.05
CA ALA A 266 11.39 -13.87 -12.39
C ALA A 266 11.56 -12.49 -13.04
N GLY A 267 11.74 -11.42 -12.23
CA GLY A 267 11.78 -10.03 -12.69
C GLY A 267 10.39 -9.41 -12.95
N HIS A 268 9.34 -10.17 -12.71
CA HIS A 268 7.94 -9.76 -12.85
C HIS A 268 7.06 -10.49 -11.84
N LEU A 269 5.80 -10.10 -11.73
CA LEU A 269 4.82 -10.78 -10.89
C LEU A 269 4.60 -12.23 -11.35
N VAL A 270 4.65 -13.15 -10.39
CA VAL A 270 4.27 -14.55 -10.57
C VAL A 270 3.26 -14.93 -9.48
N PRO A 271 2.16 -15.62 -9.83
CA PRO A 271 1.22 -16.12 -8.86
C PRO A 271 1.83 -17.26 -8.05
N THR A 272 1.29 -17.53 -6.86
CA THR A 272 1.69 -18.71 -6.07
C THR A 272 1.22 -20.02 -6.70
N GLY A 273 0.14 -19.96 -7.46
CA GLY A 273 -0.54 -21.11 -8.03
C GLY A 273 -1.56 -21.78 -7.09
N ASP A 274 -1.65 -21.31 -5.83
CA ASP A 274 -2.51 -21.92 -4.82
C ASP A 274 -3.94 -21.36 -4.84
N VAL A 275 -4.17 -20.21 -5.52
CA VAL A 275 -5.47 -19.52 -5.58
C VAL A 275 -6.04 -19.59 -6.99
N PRO A 276 -7.07 -20.43 -7.26
CA PRO A 276 -7.58 -20.70 -8.61
C PRO A 276 -8.19 -19.49 -9.32
N LEU A 277 -8.62 -18.47 -8.58
CA LEU A 277 -9.21 -17.23 -9.13
C LEU A 277 -8.18 -16.35 -9.82
N ILE A 278 -6.89 -16.52 -9.50
CA ILE A 278 -5.82 -15.69 -10.04
C ILE A 278 -5.39 -16.21 -11.43
N ALA A 279 -5.19 -15.29 -12.35
CA ALA A 279 -4.70 -15.62 -13.67
C ALA A 279 -3.34 -16.35 -13.58
N PRO A 280 -3.14 -17.47 -14.29
CA PRO A 280 -1.91 -18.25 -14.21
C PRO A 280 -0.69 -17.53 -14.79
N ASP A 281 -0.92 -16.57 -15.69
CA ASP A 281 0.10 -15.68 -16.25
C ASP A 281 -0.35 -14.21 -16.07
N LEU A 282 0.32 -13.50 -15.17
CA LEU A 282 0.03 -12.11 -14.85
C LEU A 282 0.68 -11.13 -15.87
N MET A 283 1.45 -11.64 -16.83
CA MET A 283 2.02 -10.85 -17.92
C MET A 283 1.24 -11.00 -19.23
N ALA A 284 0.23 -11.89 -19.25
CA ALA A 284 -0.70 -11.99 -20.36
C ALA A 284 -1.59 -10.73 -20.48
N PRO A 285 -2.28 -10.50 -21.60
CA PRO A 285 -3.23 -9.39 -21.74
C PRO A 285 -4.23 -9.37 -20.56
N PRO A 286 -4.39 -8.22 -19.89
CA PRO A 286 -5.22 -8.12 -18.69
C PRO A 286 -6.71 -8.32 -19.00
N ARG A 287 -7.42 -8.97 -18.09
CA ARG A 287 -8.88 -9.19 -18.21
C ARG A 287 -9.67 -8.02 -17.59
N THR A 288 -9.27 -6.81 -17.91
CA THR A 288 -9.90 -5.58 -17.40
C THR A 288 -9.85 -4.47 -18.45
N ASP A 289 -10.89 -3.64 -18.46
CA ASP A 289 -10.97 -2.43 -19.24
C ASP A 289 -10.56 -1.18 -18.44
N ALA A 290 -10.06 -1.33 -17.24
CA ALA A 290 -9.61 -0.20 -16.42
C ALA A 290 -8.47 0.58 -17.10
N ARG A 291 -8.49 1.90 -16.93
CA ARG A 291 -7.36 2.77 -17.26
C ARG A 291 -6.35 2.72 -16.10
N PHE A 292 -5.07 2.64 -16.42
CA PHE A 292 -4.00 2.66 -15.41
C PHE A 292 -3.18 3.95 -15.51
N ALA A 293 -2.79 4.49 -14.34
CA ALA A 293 -1.73 5.48 -14.22
C ALA A 293 -0.64 4.91 -13.28
N PHE A 294 0.58 4.84 -13.78
CA PHE A 294 1.73 4.28 -13.05
C PHE A 294 2.57 5.40 -12.48
N LEU A 295 2.61 5.53 -11.15
CA LEU A 295 3.31 6.60 -10.44
C LEU A 295 4.48 6.04 -9.63
N ALA A 296 5.57 6.83 -9.57
CA ALA A 296 6.70 6.55 -8.68
C ALA A 296 7.39 7.83 -8.23
N GLY A 297 7.92 7.83 -7.01
CA GLY A 297 8.99 8.77 -6.66
C GLY A 297 10.28 8.38 -7.41
N ALA A 298 10.98 9.36 -8.00
CA ALA A 298 12.21 9.09 -8.75
C ALA A 298 13.36 8.56 -7.88
N ASP A 299 13.33 8.87 -6.57
CA ASP A 299 14.29 8.39 -5.58
C ASP A 299 13.82 7.12 -4.86
N ASN A 300 12.78 6.43 -5.36
CA ASN A 300 12.25 5.23 -4.73
C ASN A 300 13.30 4.09 -4.70
N ARG A 301 13.59 3.59 -3.48
CA ARG A 301 14.56 2.50 -3.22
C ARG A 301 13.89 1.25 -2.63
N CYS A 302 12.56 1.21 -2.61
CA CYS A 302 11.79 -0.02 -2.34
C CYS A 302 11.58 -0.80 -3.66
N PHE A 303 10.87 -0.19 -4.61
CA PHE A 303 10.73 -0.64 -5.99
C PHE A 303 11.28 0.45 -6.91
N LEU A 304 12.27 0.12 -7.71
CA LEU A 304 12.92 1.12 -8.57
C LEU A 304 11.95 1.69 -9.61
N PRO A 305 12.02 2.99 -9.95
CA PRO A 305 11.15 3.62 -10.95
C PRO A 305 11.15 2.92 -12.30
N GLU A 306 12.25 2.26 -12.65
CA GLU A 306 12.34 1.43 -13.86
C GLU A 306 11.25 0.35 -13.91
N GLY A 307 10.83 -0.21 -12.77
CA GLY A 307 9.71 -1.15 -12.71
C GLY A 307 8.41 -0.52 -13.17
N GLN A 308 8.16 0.75 -12.82
CA GLN A 308 6.97 1.50 -13.26
C GLN A 308 7.02 1.81 -14.76
N ARG A 309 8.18 2.24 -15.26
CA ARG A 309 8.39 2.47 -16.70
C ARG A 309 8.10 1.23 -17.52
N ARG A 310 8.60 0.07 -17.11
CA ARG A 310 8.34 -1.22 -17.79
C ARG A 310 6.89 -1.65 -17.67
N SER A 311 6.27 -1.44 -16.53
CA SER A 311 4.84 -1.76 -16.34
C SER A 311 3.96 -0.89 -17.23
N PHE A 312 4.23 0.41 -17.29
CA PHE A 312 3.57 1.32 -18.23
C PHE A 312 3.78 0.88 -19.68
N ALA A 313 5.03 0.64 -20.11
CA ALA A 313 5.33 0.22 -21.48
C ALA A 313 4.64 -1.09 -21.87
N HIS A 314 4.51 -2.03 -20.94
CA HIS A 314 3.77 -3.28 -21.16
C HIS A 314 2.28 -3.02 -21.41
N PHE A 315 1.63 -2.20 -20.60
CA PHE A 315 0.22 -1.87 -20.75
C PHE A 315 -0.04 -0.98 -21.97
N ASP A 316 0.84 0.00 -22.25
CA ASP A 316 0.72 0.89 -23.39
C ASP A 316 0.90 0.14 -24.73
N ALA A 317 1.76 -0.87 -24.76
CA ALA A 317 1.89 -1.74 -25.93
C ALA A 317 0.60 -2.53 -26.25
N LEU A 318 -0.19 -2.88 -25.22
CA LEU A 318 -1.48 -3.58 -25.38
C LEU A 318 -2.64 -2.63 -25.71
N SER A 319 -2.57 -1.38 -25.25
CA SER A 319 -3.61 -0.36 -25.46
C SER A 319 -2.97 1.03 -25.58
N PRO A 320 -2.41 1.38 -26.76
CA PRO A 320 -1.63 2.61 -26.96
C PRO A 320 -2.40 3.89 -26.62
N GLY A 321 -1.76 4.76 -25.82
CA GLY A 321 -2.30 6.07 -25.44
C GLY A 321 -3.43 6.04 -24.41
N ARG A 322 -3.79 4.86 -23.87
CA ARG A 322 -4.84 4.72 -22.85
C ARG A 322 -4.33 4.98 -21.45
N HIS A 323 -3.09 4.62 -21.16
CA HIS A 323 -2.48 4.62 -19.84
C HIS A 323 -1.58 5.86 -19.63
N ALA A 324 -1.15 6.09 -18.40
CA ALA A 324 -0.25 7.20 -18.06
C ALA A 324 0.91 6.74 -17.18
N HIS A 325 2.00 7.50 -17.21
CA HIS A 325 3.15 7.29 -16.34
C HIS A 325 3.67 8.63 -15.83
N HIS A 326 3.94 8.70 -14.50
CA HIS A 326 4.50 9.89 -13.87
C HIS A 326 5.61 9.50 -12.90
N GLU A 327 6.71 10.25 -12.94
CA GLU A 327 7.79 10.17 -11.96
C GLU A 327 7.93 11.51 -11.24
N PHE A 328 8.02 11.46 -9.92
CA PHE A 328 8.16 12.64 -9.08
C PHE A 328 9.62 12.84 -8.66
N PRO A 329 10.33 13.82 -9.24
CA PRO A 329 11.72 14.11 -8.89
C PRO A 329 11.86 14.45 -7.41
N GLY A 330 12.85 13.84 -6.74
CA GLY A 330 13.14 14.11 -5.35
C GLY A 330 12.25 13.42 -4.33
N TYR A 331 11.28 12.61 -4.75
CA TYR A 331 10.40 11.81 -3.89
C TYR A 331 10.85 10.35 -3.84
N GLY A 332 10.75 9.74 -2.65
CA GLY A 332 11.01 8.32 -2.41
C GLY A 332 9.75 7.46 -2.60
N HIS A 333 9.60 6.44 -1.73
CA HIS A 333 8.50 5.46 -1.85
C HIS A 333 7.19 5.96 -1.25
N LEU A 334 7.22 6.49 -0.03
CA LEU A 334 6.05 6.86 0.76
C LEU A 334 5.79 8.36 0.81
N ASP A 335 6.79 9.18 0.67
CA ASP A 335 6.67 10.64 0.73
C ASP A 335 5.93 11.25 -0.47
N VAL A 336 5.67 10.47 -1.53
CA VAL A 336 4.66 10.78 -2.56
C VAL A 336 3.27 10.98 -1.94
N ILE A 337 2.98 10.30 -0.81
CA ILE A 337 1.68 10.36 -0.11
C ILE A 337 1.74 11.32 1.08
N PHE A 338 2.74 11.17 1.95
CA PHE A 338 2.83 11.91 3.21
C PHE A 338 4.00 12.93 3.28
N GLY A 339 4.58 13.28 2.15
CA GLY A 339 5.57 14.36 2.12
C GLY A 339 4.93 15.70 2.47
N ALA A 340 5.66 16.56 3.17
CA ALA A 340 5.18 17.88 3.60
C ALA A 340 4.72 18.77 2.43
N ASN A 341 5.30 18.59 1.25
CA ASN A 341 4.94 19.28 0.02
C ASN A 341 4.13 18.43 -0.97
N ALA A 342 3.75 17.19 -0.62
CA ALA A 342 3.02 16.29 -1.50
C ALA A 342 1.68 16.89 -1.98
N TRP A 343 1.02 17.69 -1.13
CA TRP A 343 -0.22 18.38 -1.47
C TRP A 343 -0.09 19.31 -2.68
N ARG A 344 1.09 19.85 -2.94
CA ARG A 344 1.40 20.73 -4.07
C ARG A 344 2.00 19.99 -5.26
N ASP A 345 2.86 18.99 -5.00
CA ASP A 345 3.74 18.41 -6.02
C ASP A 345 3.19 17.08 -6.58
N THR A 346 2.50 16.28 -5.77
CA THR A 346 2.08 14.92 -6.16
C THR A 346 0.56 14.71 -6.11
N HIS A 347 -0.14 15.23 -5.08
CA HIS A 347 -1.58 15.03 -4.96
C HIS A 347 -2.38 15.61 -6.14
N PRO A 348 -2.05 16.77 -6.73
CA PRO A 348 -2.76 17.25 -7.91
C PRO A 348 -2.69 16.28 -9.09
N VAL A 349 -1.53 15.65 -9.32
CA VAL A 349 -1.37 14.64 -10.39
C VAL A 349 -2.23 13.40 -10.10
N ILE A 350 -2.25 12.94 -8.84
CA ILE A 350 -3.08 11.79 -8.44
C ILE A 350 -4.57 12.10 -8.68
N VAL A 351 -5.03 13.28 -8.26
CA VAL A 351 -6.42 13.73 -8.44
C VAL A 351 -6.76 13.85 -9.93
N ASP A 352 -5.88 14.45 -10.73
CA ASP A 352 -6.10 14.61 -12.18
C ASP A 352 -6.20 13.25 -12.91
N GLU A 353 -5.38 12.27 -12.52
CA GLU A 353 -5.47 10.92 -13.08
C GLU A 353 -6.75 10.20 -12.66
N LEU A 354 -7.25 10.44 -11.44
CA LEU A 354 -8.54 9.90 -10.97
C LEU A 354 -9.75 10.61 -11.61
N ARG A 355 -9.62 11.84 -12.11
CA ARG A 355 -10.69 12.53 -12.84
C ARG A 355 -10.99 11.92 -14.20
N ARG A 356 -9.99 11.29 -14.80
CA ARG A 356 -10.09 10.63 -16.13
C ARG A 356 -10.73 9.26 -15.97
#